data_59768526753b02c4a8e883a638eada56
#
_entry.id   59768526753b02c4a8e883a638eada56
#
_cell.length_a   1.000
_cell.length_b   1.000
_cell.length_c   1.000
_cell.angle_alpha   90.00
_cell.angle_beta   90.00
_cell.angle_gamma   90.00
#
_symmetry.space_group_name_H-M   'P 1'
#
loop_
_entity.id
_entity.type
_entity.pdbx_description
1 polymer ?
#
loop_
_entity_poly.entity_id
_entity_poly.type
_entity_poly.pdbx_seq_one_letter_code
_entity_poly.pdbx_strand_id
1 'polypeptide(L)'
;MRRLRGVAAAAAVVLALVLAGCGGGEPPPTTPTIPPPSTSGGGGARDPGVEVQPEAFPAGGGSGIVASKRYPGVLWAIRDRGGQDRPGRPQNALYAYKVTGGRVGRIGGAAFKAVRLPVPDRDWEDIARDDDGNLWIGDIGNNECDRDDTALLKVREPDPAATGKAELLATYRYKFPDLPPSCAGRNAEAMFLVDDVPYVIDKAEPSTVYRFPRLDPDGTVTLEKVGVLAGDVVNLSGADLSADRTRLAVDTHTALYIYQAGSPSADGAALVADLISRPPVWTVQLGGGQAGGGATNVEGVAFERDGHDLNLLAENRDVYFVPASVYER
;
A
#
# COMPACT_ATOMS: atom_id res chain seq x y z
N MET A 1 51.33 -27.54 38.83
CA MET A 1 51.54 -27.13 40.25
C MET A 1 50.85 -25.82 40.51
N ARG A 2 50.04 -25.79 41.64
CA ARG A 2 49.47 -24.59 42.31
C ARG A 2 48.43 -23.77 41.51
N ARG A 3 47.29 -23.38 42.03
CA ARG A 3 46.40 -23.69 43.16
C ARG A 3 45.20 -22.77 42.98
N LEU A 4 44.03 -23.30 43.23
CA LEU A 4 42.74 -22.56 43.39
C LEU A 4 42.78 -21.57 44.58
N ARG A 5 42.00 -20.51 44.46
CA ARG A 5 41.24 -19.81 45.52
C ARG A 5 40.23 -18.94 44.80
N GLY A 6 38.98 -19.05 44.92
CA GLY A 6 37.90 -19.13 45.80
C GLY A 6 37.65 -17.85 46.59
N VAL A 7 36.69 -16.96 46.21
CA VAL A 7 36.11 -15.95 47.14
C VAL A 7 34.61 -15.90 46.94
N ALA A 8 33.93 -15.90 48.07
CA ALA A 8 32.53 -16.13 48.30
C ALA A 8 31.65 -14.88 48.06
N ALA A 9 30.37 -15.19 47.85
CA ALA A 9 29.25 -14.25 47.79
C ALA A 9 28.96 -13.63 49.17
N ALA A 10 28.56 -12.34 49.18
CA ALA A 10 27.85 -11.72 50.29
C ALA A 10 26.53 -11.14 49.79
N ALA A 11 25.45 -11.74 50.29
CA ALA A 11 24.07 -11.21 50.09
C ALA A 11 23.79 -10.14 51.12
N ALA A 12 23.37 -8.96 50.66
CA ALA A 12 22.87 -7.90 51.53
C ALA A 12 21.33 -7.88 51.41
N VAL A 13 20.66 -8.16 52.52
CA VAL A 13 19.23 -8.02 52.70
C VAL A 13 18.97 -6.55 53.10
N VAL A 14 18.23 -5.82 52.31
CA VAL A 14 17.73 -4.47 52.66
C VAL A 14 16.25 -4.62 53.04
N LEU A 15 15.95 -4.34 54.32
CA LEU A 15 14.64 -4.27 54.90
C LEU A 15 14.06 -2.86 54.64
N ALA A 16 13.01 -2.76 53.81
CA ALA A 16 12.31 -1.48 53.61
C ALA A 16 11.12 -1.36 54.57
N LEU A 17 11.14 -0.31 55.40
CA LEU A 17 10.01 0.11 56.23
C LEU A 17 8.91 0.73 55.32
N VAL A 18 7.69 0.27 55.53
CA VAL A 18 6.48 0.85 54.94
C VAL A 18 5.99 1.95 55.88
N LEU A 19 5.99 3.20 55.46
CA LEU A 19 5.23 4.30 56.08
C LEU A 19 3.96 4.53 55.27
N ALA A 20 2.83 4.27 55.91
CA ALA A 20 1.51 4.58 55.38
C ALA A 20 1.26 6.10 55.46
N GLY A 21 1.12 6.73 54.28
CA GLY A 21 0.66 8.12 54.14
C GLY A 21 -0.66 8.13 53.37
N CYS A 22 -1.75 8.49 54.04
CA CYS A 22 -3.03 8.77 53.39
C CYS A 22 -2.92 10.11 52.64
N GLY A 23 -2.98 10.06 51.30
CA GLY A 23 -3.14 11.22 50.43
C GLY A 23 -4.06 10.83 49.30
N GLY A 24 -5.30 11.42 49.32
CA GLY A 24 -6.25 11.26 48.22
C GLY A 24 -5.70 11.95 46.97
N GLY A 25 -5.34 11.15 45.97
CA GLY A 25 -5.01 11.59 44.62
C GLY A 25 -6.05 11.04 43.67
N GLU A 26 -6.58 11.88 42.81
CA GLU A 26 -7.43 11.45 41.69
C GLU A 26 -6.70 10.37 40.83
N PRO A 27 -7.43 9.37 40.35
CA PRO A 27 -6.83 8.40 39.46
C PRO A 27 -6.38 9.10 38.15
N PRO A 28 -5.24 8.74 37.59
CA PRO A 28 -4.79 9.28 36.30
C PRO A 28 -5.85 8.97 35.24
N PRO A 29 -5.98 9.84 34.20
CA PRO A 29 -6.92 9.61 33.12
C PRO A 29 -6.59 8.26 32.46
N THR A 30 -7.60 7.42 32.38
CA THR A 30 -7.51 6.13 31.70
C THR A 30 -7.25 6.40 30.21
N THR A 31 -6.07 6.09 29.74
CA THR A 31 -5.77 6.00 28.31
C THR A 31 -6.78 5.03 27.69
N PRO A 32 -7.48 5.39 26.61
CA PRO A 32 -8.37 4.46 25.95
C PRO A 32 -7.56 3.23 25.51
N THR A 33 -7.89 2.09 26.07
CA THR A 33 -7.31 0.81 25.65
C THR A 33 -7.92 0.49 24.30
N ILE A 34 -7.14 0.69 23.23
CA ILE A 34 -7.48 0.20 21.89
C ILE A 34 -7.46 -1.33 22.01
N PRO A 35 -8.55 -2.03 21.70
CA PRO A 35 -8.52 -3.49 21.70
C PRO A 35 -7.48 -3.94 20.68
N PRO A 36 -6.68 -4.98 20.98
CA PRO A 36 -5.74 -5.52 20.00
C PRO A 36 -6.51 -5.94 18.75
N PRO A 37 -5.96 -5.69 17.55
CA PRO A 37 -6.55 -6.18 16.32
C PRO A 37 -6.72 -7.70 16.43
N SER A 38 -7.88 -8.19 16.08
CA SER A 38 -8.19 -9.63 16.12
C SER A 38 -7.32 -10.33 15.07
N THR A 39 -6.26 -11.01 15.50
CA THR A 39 -5.47 -11.90 14.67
C THR A 39 -6.30 -13.15 14.34
N SER A 40 -7.11 -13.09 13.31
CA SER A 40 -7.67 -14.28 12.69
C SER A 40 -7.52 -14.15 11.18
N GLY A 41 -6.48 -14.79 10.65
CA GLY A 41 -6.37 -15.13 9.23
C GLY A 41 -7.46 -16.12 8.82
N GLY A 42 -8.70 -15.70 8.89
CA GLY A 42 -9.87 -16.44 8.43
C GLY A 42 -10.84 -15.43 7.89
N GLY A 43 -11.34 -15.62 6.67
CA GLY A 43 -12.22 -14.72 5.97
C GLY A 43 -13.36 -14.21 6.84
N GLY A 44 -13.17 -13.04 7.44
CA GLY A 44 -14.15 -12.33 8.24
C GLY A 44 -15.30 -11.83 7.36
N ALA A 45 -16.46 -11.59 7.97
CA ALA A 45 -17.53 -10.88 7.30
C ALA A 45 -17.06 -9.47 6.94
N ARG A 46 -17.47 -8.96 5.78
CA ARG A 46 -17.22 -7.60 5.35
C ARG A 46 -17.82 -6.60 6.33
N ASP A 47 -17.08 -5.51 6.60
CA ASP A 47 -17.56 -4.47 7.49
C ASP A 47 -18.81 -3.76 6.94
N PRO A 48 -19.77 -3.40 7.80
CA PRO A 48 -20.93 -2.64 7.40
C PRO A 48 -20.55 -1.30 6.77
N GLY A 49 -21.15 -1.00 5.61
CA GLY A 49 -20.87 0.24 4.87
C GLY A 49 -19.82 0.10 3.78
N VAL A 50 -19.07 -0.99 3.73
CA VAL A 50 -18.24 -1.33 2.56
C VAL A 50 -19.15 -1.82 1.42
N GLU A 51 -19.15 -1.09 0.32
CA GLU A 51 -19.92 -1.43 -0.87
C GLU A 51 -19.05 -2.24 -1.85
N VAL A 52 -19.65 -3.18 -2.56
CA VAL A 52 -18.98 -3.96 -3.61
C VAL A 52 -19.77 -3.87 -4.89
N GLN A 53 -19.08 -3.62 -5.99
CA GLN A 53 -19.60 -3.69 -7.34
C GLN A 53 -18.99 -4.92 -8.03
N PRO A 54 -19.72 -6.03 -8.12
CA PRO A 54 -19.20 -7.25 -8.73
C PRO A 54 -18.87 -7.04 -10.21
N GLU A 55 -17.73 -7.57 -10.63
CA GLU A 55 -17.28 -7.56 -12.03
C GLU A 55 -17.26 -6.17 -12.71
N ALA A 56 -17.14 -5.11 -11.92
CA ALA A 56 -17.14 -3.74 -12.44
C ALA A 56 -15.89 -3.40 -13.25
N PHE A 57 -14.75 -4.03 -12.97
CA PHE A 57 -13.53 -3.88 -13.75
C PHE A 57 -13.58 -4.71 -15.04
N PRO A 58 -13.10 -4.18 -16.19
CA PRO A 58 -13.33 -4.80 -17.50
C PRO A 58 -12.55 -6.09 -17.75
N ALA A 59 -11.47 -6.31 -17.01
CA ALA A 59 -10.55 -7.43 -17.23
C ALA A 59 -10.16 -8.07 -15.90
N GLY A 60 -9.95 -9.37 -15.85
CA GLY A 60 -9.39 -10.05 -14.68
C GLY A 60 -7.92 -9.71 -14.45
N GLY A 61 -7.40 -9.97 -13.26
CA GLY A 61 -6.05 -9.61 -12.87
C GLY A 61 -5.91 -8.10 -12.67
N GLY A 62 -6.87 -7.44 -12.04
CA GLY A 62 -6.73 -6.06 -11.62
C GLY A 62 -5.69 -5.99 -10.50
N SER A 63 -4.76 -5.06 -10.61
CA SER A 63 -3.74 -4.75 -9.64
C SER A 63 -3.89 -3.30 -9.17
N GLY A 64 -2.83 -2.51 -9.04
CA GLY A 64 -2.91 -1.15 -8.54
C GLY A 64 -3.93 -0.24 -9.21
N ILE A 65 -4.46 0.72 -8.44
CA ILE A 65 -5.33 1.80 -8.89
C ILE A 65 -4.90 3.14 -8.32
N VAL A 66 -5.23 4.23 -9.02
CA VAL A 66 -4.96 5.59 -8.54
C VAL A 66 -5.99 6.60 -9.05
N ALA A 67 -6.34 7.58 -8.23
CA ALA A 67 -7.21 8.68 -8.66
C ALA A 67 -6.46 9.68 -9.54
N SER A 68 -7.08 10.08 -10.67
CA SER A 68 -6.55 11.10 -11.55
C SER A 68 -6.48 12.46 -10.85
N LYS A 69 -5.36 13.16 -11.03
CA LYS A 69 -5.23 14.57 -10.61
C LYS A 69 -5.87 15.51 -11.64
N ARG A 70 -5.80 15.17 -12.92
CA ARG A 70 -6.24 16.04 -14.03
C ARG A 70 -7.73 15.88 -14.35
N TYR A 71 -8.26 14.68 -14.22
CA TYR A 71 -9.63 14.35 -14.63
C TYR A 71 -10.49 13.97 -13.41
N PRO A 72 -11.27 14.92 -12.87
CA PRO A 72 -12.10 14.65 -11.68
C PRO A 72 -13.02 13.44 -11.85
N GLY A 73 -13.03 12.57 -10.85
CA GLY A 73 -13.83 11.34 -10.84
C GLY A 73 -13.32 10.26 -11.80
N VAL A 74 -12.07 10.34 -12.26
CA VAL A 74 -11.42 9.29 -13.03
C VAL A 74 -10.45 8.53 -12.15
N LEU A 75 -10.50 7.20 -12.20
CA LEU A 75 -9.49 6.29 -11.66
C LEU A 75 -8.75 5.63 -12.82
N TRP A 76 -7.45 5.46 -12.63
CA TRP A 76 -6.59 4.66 -13.50
C TRP A 76 -6.26 3.35 -12.79
N ALA A 77 -6.28 2.26 -13.56
CA ALA A 77 -5.89 0.94 -13.07
C ALA A 77 -4.88 0.30 -14.02
N ILE A 78 -4.10 -0.59 -13.46
CA ILE A 78 -3.25 -1.52 -14.18
C ILE A 78 -3.74 -2.95 -13.97
N ARG A 79 -3.09 -3.89 -14.63
CA ARG A 79 -3.33 -5.33 -14.47
C ARG A 79 -2.04 -6.02 -14.14
N ASP A 80 -2.12 -7.02 -13.30
CA ASP A 80 -1.04 -7.96 -13.08
C ASP A 80 -0.81 -8.87 -14.31
N ARG A 81 0.41 -9.37 -14.43
CA ARG A 81 0.92 -10.28 -15.47
C ARG A 81 0.15 -11.61 -15.55
N GLY A 82 -0.49 -12.07 -14.47
CA GLY A 82 -1.21 -13.35 -14.43
C GLY A 82 -2.39 -13.47 -15.39
N GLY A 83 -2.90 -12.37 -15.90
CA GLY A 83 -4.00 -12.35 -16.85
C GLY A 83 -3.52 -12.54 -18.32
N GLN A 84 -4.23 -13.32 -19.12
CA GLN A 84 -3.91 -13.47 -20.54
C GLN A 84 -4.26 -12.20 -21.33
N ASP A 85 -3.35 -11.80 -22.24
CA ASP A 85 -3.65 -10.80 -23.27
C ASP A 85 -4.87 -11.22 -24.08
N ARG A 86 -5.90 -10.39 -24.08
CA ARG A 86 -7.13 -10.60 -24.87
C ARG A 86 -7.32 -9.44 -25.84
N PRO A 87 -7.90 -9.66 -27.02
CA PRO A 87 -8.23 -8.59 -27.94
C PRO A 87 -9.01 -7.46 -27.22
N GLY A 88 -8.47 -6.23 -27.29
CA GLY A 88 -9.02 -5.06 -26.61
C GLY A 88 -8.77 -4.94 -25.10
N ARG A 89 -8.03 -5.89 -24.51
CA ARG A 89 -7.68 -5.92 -23.07
C ARG A 89 -6.21 -6.31 -22.87
N PRO A 90 -5.26 -5.49 -23.32
CA PRO A 90 -3.83 -5.76 -23.18
C PRO A 90 -3.38 -5.69 -21.73
N GLN A 91 -2.33 -6.42 -21.37
CA GLN A 91 -1.72 -6.33 -20.03
C GLN A 91 -0.98 -5.01 -19.85
N ASN A 92 -0.06 -4.68 -20.72
CA ASN A 92 0.75 -3.47 -20.65
C ASN A 92 -0.05 -2.20 -20.98
N ALA A 93 -1.12 -1.92 -20.23
CA ALA A 93 -2.01 -0.80 -20.49
C ALA A 93 -2.60 -0.19 -19.23
N LEU A 94 -2.89 1.09 -19.32
CA LEU A 94 -3.70 1.85 -18.38
C LEU A 94 -5.18 1.70 -18.74
N TYR A 95 -6.00 1.48 -17.75
CA TYR A 95 -7.45 1.39 -17.85
C TYR A 95 -8.09 2.54 -17.10
N ALA A 96 -8.83 3.40 -17.82
CA ALA A 96 -9.56 4.50 -17.21
C ALA A 96 -11.01 4.10 -16.93
N TYR A 97 -11.51 4.44 -15.76
CA TYR A 97 -12.93 4.35 -15.45
C TYR A 97 -13.37 5.52 -14.57
N LYS A 98 -14.67 5.82 -14.63
CA LYS A 98 -15.25 6.95 -13.91
C LYS A 98 -15.86 6.46 -12.61
N VAL A 99 -15.61 7.20 -11.53
CA VAL A 99 -16.31 7.01 -10.26
C VAL A 99 -17.24 8.19 -10.02
N THR A 100 -18.45 7.90 -9.62
CA THR A 100 -19.44 8.91 -9.24
C THR A 100 -20.22 8.39 -8.05
N GLY A 101 -20.05 9.04 -6.88
CA GLY A 101 -20.70 8.64 -5.64
C GLY A 101 -20.39 7.18 -5.28
N GLY A 102 -19.12 6.77 -5.34
CA GLY A 102 -18.66 5.41 -5.07
C GLY A 102 -19.01 4.38 -6.14
N ARG A 103 -19.66 4.79 -7.24
CA ARG A 103 -20.05 3.86 -8.31
C ARG A 103 -19.13 3.98 -9.50
N VAL A 104 -18.55 2.86 -9.88
CA VAL A 104 -17.71 2.73 -11.07
C VAL A 104 -18.56 2.68 -12.32
N GLY A 105 -18.22 3.50 -13.28
CA GLY A 105 -18.85 3.58 -14.58
C GLY A 105 -17.85 3.66 -15.72
N ARG A 106 -18.34 3.60 -16.93
CA ARG A 106 -17.54 3.67 -18.16
C ARG A 106 -17.31 5.11 -18.58
N ILE A 107 -16.16 5.39 -19.18
CA ILE A 107 -15.85 6.67 -19.79
C ILE A 107 -16.25 6.62 -21.28
N GLY A 108 -17.14 7.51 -21.69
CA GLY A 108 -17.42 7.75 -23.11
C GLY A 108 -18.03 6.59 -23.89
N GLY A 109 -18.89 5.79 -23.29
CA GLY A 109 -19.67 4.77 -24.01
C GLY A 109 -19.49 3.34 -23.57
N ALA A 110 -19.67 2.39 -24.47
CA ALA A 110 -19.85 0.96 -24.13
C ALA A 110 -18.60 0.18 -23.75
N ALA A 111 -17.41 0.70 -23.95
CA ALA A 111 -16.16 -0.04 -23.69
C ALA A 111 -15.22 0.77 -22.80
N PHE A 112 -14.58 0.09 -21.84
CA PHE A 112 -13.39 0.62 -21.18
C PHE A 112 -12.28 0.77 -22.21
N LYS A 113 -11.57 1.88 -22.18
CA LYS A 113 -10.48 2.14 -23.09
C LYS A 113 -9.17 1.80 -22.42
N ALA A 114 -8.36 1.04 -23.11
CA ALA A 114 -7.02 0.70 -22.69
C ALA A 114 -6.02 1.56 -23.48
N VAL A 115 -5.15 2.25 -22.77
CA VAL A 115 -4.04 3.01 -23.36
C VAL A 115 -2.76 2.22 -23.12
N ARG A 116 -2.19 1.68 -24.20
CA ARG A 116 -0.98 0.82 -24.09
C ARG A 116 0.25 1.62 -23.71
N LEU A 117 1.14 1.02 -22.93
CA LEU A 117 2.50 1.52 -22.76
C LEU A 117 3.42 0.96 -23.84
N PRO A 118 4.49 1.69 -24.22
CA PRO A 118 5.48 1.22 -25.19
C PRO A 118 6.49 0.23 -24.62
N VAL A 119 6.28 -0.23 -23.39
CA VAL A 119 7.13 -1.17 -22.65
C VAL A 119 6.32 -2.41 -22.26
N PRO A 120 6.96 -3.59 -22.13
CA PRO A 120 6.27 -4.78 -21.65
C PRO A 120 5.88 -4.60 -20.19
N ASP A 121 4.80 -5.24 -19.80
CA ASP A 121 4.49 -5.58 -18.43
C ASP A 121 5.35 -6.79 -18.06
N ARG A 122 6.21 -6.62 -17.05
CA ARG A 122 6.99 -7.72 -16.51
C ARG A 122 6.38 -8.29 -15.25
N ASP A 123 5.99 -7.39 -14.32
CA ASP A 123 5.29 -7.72 -13.08
C ASP A 123 4.83 -6.40 -12.45
N TRP A 124 3.78 -5.80 -13.06
CA TRP A 124 3.24 -4.52 -12.60
C TRP A 124 2.31 -4.74 -11.42
N GLU A 125 2.67 -4.17 -10.28
CA GLU A 125 1.94 -4.40 -9.04
C GLU A 125 1.12 -3.20 -8.59
N ASP A 126 1.67 -2.00 -8.65
CA ASP A 126 0.98 -0.82 -8.15
C ASP A 126 1.15 0.40 -9.05
N ILE A 127 0.28 1.40 -8.86
CA ILE A 127 0.29 2.65 -9.62
C ILE A 127 0.02 3.84 -8.69
N ALA A 128 0.82 4.88 -8.81
CA ALA A 128 0.68 6.11 -8.06
C ALA A 128 0.69 7.34 -8.99
N ARG A 129 0.56 8.54 -8.43
CA ARG A 129 0.62 9.80 -9.18
C ARG A 129 1.53 10.80 -8.50
N ASP A 130 2.19 11.65 -9.30
CA ASP A 130 2.97 12.76 -8.79
C ASP A 130 2.16 14.07 -8.70
N ASP A 131 2.80 15.12 -8.19
CA ASP A 131 2.18 16.42 -8.04
C ASP A 131 1.93 17.13 -9.35
N ASP A 132 2.64 16.80 -10.41
CA ASP A 132 2.39 17.27 -11.78
C ASP A 132 1.23 16.53 -12.47
N GLY A 133 0.71 15.47 -11.85
CA GLY A 133 -0.34 14.58 -12.36
C GLY A 133 0.16 13.61 -13.41
N ASN A 134 1.44 13.22 -13.39
CA ASN A 134 1.89 12.06 -14.14
C ASN A 134 1.63 10.78 -13.34
N LEU A 135 1.46 9.69 -14.05
CA LEU A 135 1.27 8.36 -13.46
C LEU A 135 2.61 7.66 -13.29
N TRP A 136 2.75 6.91 -12.22
CA TRP A 136 3.91 6.11 -11.91
C TRP A 136 3.48 4.66 -11.74
N ILE A 137 4.05 3.77 -12.53
CA ILE A 137 3.72 2.34 -12.50
C ILE A 137 4.89 1.61 -11.88
N GLY A 138 4.61 0.80 -10.89
CA GLY A 138 5.56 -0.08 -10.23
C GLY A 138 5.71 -1.40 -10.99
N ASP A 139 6.77 -1.55 -11.79
CA ASP A 139 7.21 -2.82 -12.34
C ASP A 139 8.14 -3.48 -11.31
N ILE A 140 7.55 -3.92 -10.19
CA ILE A 140 8.21 -4.16 -8.92
C ILE A 140 8.02 -5.57 -8.36
N GLY A 141 7.11 -6.36 -8.94
CA GLY A 141 6.88 -7.75 -8.55
C GLY A 141 8.10 -8.63 -8.83
N ASN A 142 8.37 -9.57 -7.93
CA ASN A 142 9.50 -10.51 -8.02
C ASN A 142 9.28 -11.73 -7.11
N ASN A 143 8.19 -12.43 -7.33
CA ASN A 143 7.79 -13.59 -6.52
C ASN A 143 8.86 -14.70 -6.53
N GLU A 144 9.52 -14.90 -7.67
CA GLU A 144 10.56 -15.93 -7.83
C GLU A 144 11.95 -15.47 -7.36
N CYS A 145 12.09 -14.21 -6.94
CA CYS A 145 13.35 -13.66 -6.43
C CYS A 145 14.50 -13.63 -7.46
N ASP A 146 14.18 -13.68 -8.74
CA ASP A 146 15.14 -13.81 -9.85
C ASP A 146 15.31 -12.53 -10.68
N ARG A 147 14.49 -11.49 -10.43
CA ARG A 147 14.55 -10.22 -11.16
C ARG A 147 15.55 -9.25 -10.54
N ASP A 148 16.39 -8.68 -11.38
CA ASP A 148 17.31 -7.57 -11.06
C ASP A 148 17.01 -6.30 -11.87
N ASP A 149 15.88 -6.31 -12.60
CA ASP A 149 15.46 -5.25 -13.53
C ASP A 149 14.22 -4.47 -13.06
N THR A 150 13.87 -4.57 -11.77
CA THR A 150 12.75 -3.84 -11.19
C THR A 150 12.88 -2.33 -11.38
N ALA A 151 11.77 -1.66 -11.69
CA ALA A 151 11.77 -0.25 -12.04
C ALA A 151 10.43 0.44 -11.74
N LEU A 152 10.47 1.77 -11.67
CA LEU A 152 9.30 2.61 -11.73
C LEU A 152 9.22 3.29 -13.10
N LEU A 153 8.04 3.26 -13.70
CA LEU A 153 7.76 3.82 -15.03
C LEU A 153 6.97 5.12 -14.85
N LYS A 154 7.57 6.27 -15.15
CA LYS A 154 6.87 7.55 -15.15
C LYS A 154 6.21 7.77 -16.50
N VAL A 155 4.91 7.99 -16.51
CA VAL A 155 4.07 8.08 -17.71
C VAL A 155 3.28 9.39 -17.66
N ARG A 156 3.22 10.11 -18.79
CA ARG A 156 2.27 11.23 -18.90
C ARG A 156 0.85 10.70 -18.81
N GLU A 157 0.05 11.25 -17.90
CA GLU A 157 -1.36 10.87 -17.79
C GLU A 157 -2.06 11.11 -19.15
N PRO A 158 -2.59 10.05 -19.77
CA PRO A 158 -3.27 10.20 -21.05
C PRO A 158 -4.69 10.75 -20.87
N ASP A 159 -5.29 11.22 -21.95
CA ASP A 159 -6.73 11.49 -21.97
C ASP A 159 -7.48 10.15 -21.72
N PRO A 160 -8.35 10.09 -20.69
CA PRO A 160 -9.07 8.85 -20.37
C PRO A 160 -10.04 8.40 -21.47
N ALA A 161 -10.38 9.26 -22.41
CA ALA A 161 -11.15 8.92 -23.60
C ALA A 161 -10.28 8.48 -24.78
N ALA A 162 -8.96 8.60 -24.69
CA ALA A 162 -8.04 8.24 -25.76
C ALA A 162 -7.94 6.73 -25.97
N THR A 163 -7.47 6.37 -27.13
CA THR A 163 -6.98 5.04 -27.50
C THR A 163 -5.61 5.16 -28.13
N GLY A 164 -4.73 4.20 -27.91
CA GLY A 164 -3.40 4.26 -28.51
C GLY A 164 -2.30 3.98 -27.51
N LYS A 165 -1.23 4.75 -27.56
CA LYS A 165 -0.06 4.56 -26.69
C LYS A 165 0.08 5.75 -25.74
N ALA A 166 0.36 5.45 -24.47
CA ALA A 166 0.80 6.44 -23.51
C ALA A 166 2.24 6.87 -23.77
N GLU A 167 2.59 8.06 -23.34
CA GLU A 167 3.95 8.60 -23.41
C GLU A 167 4.71 8.17 -22.15
N LEU A 168 5.72 7.33 -22.33
CA LEU A 168 6.68 7.01 -21.28
C LEU A 168 7.67 8.18 -21.16
N LEU A 169 7.72 8.81 -20.00
CA LEU A 169 8.58 9.96 -19.71
C LEU A 169 9.96 9.52 -19.22
N ALA A 170 10.01 8.50 -18.35
CA ALA A 170 11.24 7.98 -17.79
C ALA A 170 11.04 6.57 -17.22
N THR A 171 12.14 5.86 -17.07
CA THR A 171 12.24 4.58 -16.34
C THR A 171 13.30 4.72 -15.25
N TYR A 172 12.95 4.47 -14.01
CA TYR A 172 13.83 4.57 -12.86
C TYR A 172 14.13 3.18 -12.31
N ARG A 173 15.27 2.62 -12.66
CA ARG A 173 15.74 1.33 -12.15
C ARG A 173 16.27 1.46 -10.74
N TYR A 174 16.04 0.45 -9.94
CA TYR A 174 16.53 0.45 -8.56
C TYR A 174 16.97 -0.94 -8.09
N LYS A 175 17.63 -0.97 -6.94
CA LYS A 175 17.92 -2.19 -6.19
C LYS A 175 17.77 -1.93 -4.70
N PHE A 176 17.45 -2.98 -3.98
CA PHE A 176 17.37 -2.93 -2.52
C PHE A 176 18.77 -2.94 -1.89
N PRO A 177 18.97 -2.26 -0.73
CA PRO A 177 20.27 -2.17 -0.08
C PRO A 177 20.68 -3.47 0.62
N ASP A 178 19.73 -4.34 0.97
CA ASP A 178 19.87 -5.47 1.89
C ASP A 178 19.23 -6.75 1.30
N LEU A 179 19.77 -7.22 0.18
CA LEU A 179 19.27 -8.46 -0.46
C LEU A 179 19.85 -9.71 0.22
N PRO A 180 19.03 -10.77 0.41
CA PRO A 180 19.54 -12.09 0.73
C PRO A 180 20.48 -12.59 -0.38
N PRO A 181 21.55 -13.34 -0.08
CA PRO A 181 22.48 -13.82 -1.10
C PRO A 181 21.85 -14.69 -2.21
N SER A 182 20.69 -15.28 -1.94
CA SER A 182 19.96 -16.13 -2.88
C SER A 182 18.95 -15.37 -3.74
N CYS A 183 18.90 -14.05 -3.65
CA CYS A 183 17.83 -13.26 -4.24
C CYS A 183 18.41 -12.13 -5.10
N ALA A 184 17.99 -12.03 -6.35
CA ALA A 184 18.40 -10.93 -7.23
C ALA A 184 17.70 -9.61 -6.90
N GLY A 185 16.48 -9.67 -6.32
CA GLY A 185 15.69 -8.53 -5.87
C GLY A 185 14.62 -8.96 -4.90
N ARG A 186 14.07 -8.05 -4.09
CA ARG A 186 12.91 -8.34 -3.26
C ARG A 186 11.63 -8.27 -4.09
N ASN A 187 10.62 -9.03 -3.69
CA ASN A 187 9.26 -8.80 -4.13
C ASN A 187 8.70 -7.56 -3.44
N ALA A 188 8.13 -6.66 -4.21
CA ALA A 188 7.41 -5.48 -3.72
C ALA A 188 6.06 -5.39 -4.41
N GLU A 189 5.04 -4.97 -3.69
CA GLU A 189 3.66 -5.01 -4.17
C GLU A 189 2.97 -3.65 -4.07
N ALA A 190 3.57 -2.70 -3.36
CA ALA A 190 2.95 -1.40 -3.17
C ALA A 190 3.92 -0.24 -3.34
N MET A 191 3.38 0.88 -3.79
CA MET A 191 4.14 2.12 -3.92
C MET A 191 3.24 3.35 -3.71
N PHE A 192 3.83 4.42 -3.22
CA PHE A 192 3.20 5.74 -3.15
C PHE A 192 4.23 6.85 -3.30
N LEU A 193 3.81 8.07 -3.51
CA LEU A 193 4.69 9.22 -3.61
C LEU A 193 4.41 10.24 -2.51
N VAL A 194 5.49 10.86 -2.02
CA VAL A 194 5.43 12.04 -1.14
C VAL A 194 6.39 13.08 -1.67
N ASP A 195 5.90 14.28 -1.99
CA ASP A 195 6.71 15.37 -2.56
C ASP A 195 7.50 14.92 -3.80
N ASP A 196 6.84 14.20 -4.70
CA ASP A 196 7.41 13.59 -5.92
C ASP A 196 8.54 12.57 -5.69
N VAL A 197 8.77 12.17 -4.44
CA VAL A 197 9.70 11.10 -4.09
C VAL A 197 8.93 9.78 -3.98
N PRO A 198 9.31 8.75 -4.77
CA PRO A 198 8.68 7.45 -4.68
C PRO A 198 9.14 6.66 -3.44
N TYR A 199 8.18 5.95 -2.86
CA TYR A 199 8.36 4.95 -1.81
C TYR A 199 7.84 3.61 -2.31
N VAL A 200 8.55 2.55 -1.97
CA VAL A 200 8.21 1.17 -2.32
C VAL A 200 8.12 0.36 -1.05
N ILE A 201 7.13 -0.51 -0.96
CA ILE A 201 6.93 -1.42 0.19
C ILE A 201 7.13 -2.85 -0.27
N ASP A 202 8.06 -3.57 0.36
CA ASP A 202 8.27 -4.98 0.05
C ASP A 202 7.18 -5.88 0.67
N LYS A 203 6.97 -7.06 0.09
CA LYS A 203 6.02 -8.09 0.56
C LYS A 203 6.65 -8.98 1.65
N ALA A 204 7.69 -8.52 2.34
CA ALA A 204 8.27 -9.24 3.46
C ALA A 204 7.35 -9.20 4.69
N GLU A 205 7.57 -10.10 5.63
CA GLU A 205 6.87 -10.12 6.91
C GLU A 205 7.89 -9.98 8.06
N PRO A 206 7.93 -8.79 8.70
CA PRO A 206 7.16 -7.58 8.47
C PRO A 206 7.64 -6.82 7.22
N SER A 207 6.70 -6.13 6.55
CA SER A 207 6.98 -5.31 5.37
C SER A 207 7.89 -4.12 5.69
N THR A 208 8.80 -3.84 4.79
CA THR A 208 9.73 -2.71 4.91
C THR A 208 9.44 -1.66 3.85
N VAL A 209 9.47 -0.40 4.25
CA VAL A 209 9.30 0.77 3.38
C VAL A 209 10.67 1.30 3.01
N TYR A 210 10.87 1.49 1.71
CA TYR A 210 12.07 2.05 1.10
C TYR A 210 11.73 3.30 0.32
N ARG A 211 12.69 4.21 0.17
CA ARG A 211 12.55 5.42 -0.65
C ARG A 211 13.65 5.53 -1.70
N PHE A 212 13.36 6.25 -2.75
CA PHE A 212 14.38 6.69 -3.70
C PHE A 212 15.14 7.89 -3.10
N PRO A 213 16.48 7.80 -2.91
CA PRO A 213 17.27 8.94 -2.46
C PRO A 213 17.43 10.00 -3.55
N ARG A 214 17.29 9.62 -4.80
CA ARG A 214 17.28 10.46 -5.98
C ARG A 214 16.60 9.74 -7.15
N LEU A 215 16.18 10.48 -8.16
CA LEU A 215 15.71 9.94 -9.42
C LEU A 215 16.84 10.01 -10.46
N ASP A 216 17.14 8.88 -11.08
CA ASP A 216 18.23 8.75 -12.07
C ASP A 216 17.74 7.84 -13.22
N PRO A 217 17.30 8.42 -14.35
CA PRO A 217 16.77 7.63 -15.46
C PRO A 217 17.85 6.86 -16.25
N ASP A 218 19.11 7.24 -16.09
CA ASP A 218 20.24 6.65 -16.83
C ASP A 218 20.97 5.58 -16.03
N GLY A 219 20.67 5.45 -14.74
CA GLY A 219 21.35 4.55 -13.81
C GLY A 219 20.42 3.62 -13.03
N THR A 220 21.03 2.86 -12.13
CA THR A 220 20.33 2.07 -11.13
C THR A 220 20.59 2.66 -9.75
N VAL A 221 19.53 3.01 -9.04
CA VAL A 221 19.60 3.64 -7.72
C VAL A 221 19.48 2.58 -6.63
N THR A 222 20.34 2.65 -5.60
CA THR A 222 20.13 1.86 -4.39
C THR A 222 19.11 2.58 -3.51
N LEU A 223 18.01 1.92 -3.17
CA LEU A 223 16.99 2.47 -2.28
C LEU A 223 17.54 2.68 -0.87
N GLU A 224 16.92 3.59 -0.14
CA GLU A 224 17.17 3.79 1.28
C GLU A 224 16.03 3.21 2.10
N LYS A 225 16.38 2.42 3.12
CA LYS A 225 15.40 1.91 4.08
C LYS A 225 14.87 3.05 4.95
N VAL A 226 13.55 3.23 4.98
CA VAL A 226 12.87 4.20 5.85
C VAL A 226 12.53 3.58 7.20
N GLY A 227 11.93 2.40 7.18
CA GLY A 227 11.52 1.69 8.37
C GLY A 227 10.70 0.44 8.05
N VAL A 228 10.21 -0.17 9.10
CA VAL A 228 9.28 -1.31 9.03
C VAL A 228 7.87 -0.79 9.25
N LEU A 229 6.94 -1.27 8.46
CA LEU A 229 5.52 -0.96 8.60
C LEU A 229 5.00 -1.56 9.92
N ALA A 230 4.53 -0.72 10.82
CA ALA A 230 4.04 -1.16 12.11
C ALA A 230 2.66 -1.83 11.99
N GLY A 231 2.42 -2.83 12.81
CA GLY A 231 1.21 -3.66 12.77
C GLY A 231 1.43 -5.00 12.08
N ASP A 232 0.49 -5.92 12.28
CA ASP A 232 0.56 -7.28 11.72
C ASP A 232 -0.07 -7.29 10.31
N VAL A 233 0.49 -6.52 9.38
CA VAL A 233 0.06 -6.49 7.97
C VAL A 233 0.78 -7.61 7.23
N VAL A 234 0.03 -8.57 6.74
CA VAL A 234 0.53 -9.72 5.98
C VAL A 234 -0.13 -9.76 4.60
N ASN A 235 0.61 -10.21 3.59
CA ASN A 235 0.15 -10.22 2.19
C ASN A 235 -0.29 -8.83 1.70
N LEU A 236 0.53 -7.83 1.97
CA LEU A 236 0.35 -6.47 1.46
C LEU A 236 0.32 -6.50 -0.07
N SER A 237 -0.59 -5.74 -0.68
CA SER A 237 -0.82 -5.72 -2.13
C SER A 237 -0.93 -4.33 -2.75
N GLY A 238 -1.21 -3.27 -2.00
CA GLY A 238 -1.26 -1.92 -2.53
C GLY A 238 -1.16 -0.85 -1.43
N ALA A 239 -0.86 0.38 -1.82
CA ALA A 239 -0.84 1.52 -0.91
C ALA A 239 -1.13 2.84 -1.63
N ASP A 240 -1.81 3.77 -0.94
CA ASP A 240 -1.97 5.14 -1.41
C ASP A 240 -1.95 6.14 -0.25
N LEU A 241 -1.43 7.35 -0.53
CA LEU A 241 -1.38 8.45 0.42
C LEU A 241 -2.49 9.46 0.10
N SER A 242 -3.27 9.84 1.13
CA SER A 242 -4.31 10.86 0.98
C SER A 242 -3.73 12.20 0.49
N ALA A 243 -4.51 12.95 -0.27
CA ALA A 243 -4.07 14.22 -0.86
C ALA A 243 -3.67 15.27 0.19
N ASP A 244 -4.25 15.22 1.37
CA ASP A 244 -3.91 16.08 2.52
C ASP A 244 -2.72 15.54 3.33
N ARG A 245 -2.15 14.39 2.93
CA ARG A 245 -0.98 13.75 3.55
C ARG A 245 -1.20 13.29 4.99
N THR A 246 -2.44 13.20 5.43
CA THR A 246 -2.76 12.80 6.81
C THR A 246 -2.91 11.30 7.00
N ARG A 247 -3.18 10.56 5.91
CA ARG A 247 -3.45 9.12 5.96
C ARG A 247 -2.71 8.35 4.88
N LEU A 248 -2.16 7.20 5.28
CA LEU A 248 -1.67 6.17 4.36
C LEU A 248 -2.65 4.99 4.45
N ALA A 249 -3.24 4.62 3.33
CA ALA A 249 -4.01 3.40 3.15
C ALA A 249 -3.07 2.30 2.67
N VAL A 250 -3.19 1.11 3.25
CA VAL A 250 -2.48 -0.09 2.83
C VAL A 250 -3.49 -1.21 2.76
N ASP A 251 -3.63 -1.86 1.63
CA ASP A 251 -4.51 -3.01 1.50
C ASP A 251 -3.74 -4.33 1.50
N THR A 252 -4.49 -5.36 1.78
CA THR A 252 -4.15 -6.76 1.65
C THR A 252 -5.30 -7.45 0.94
N HIS A 253 -5.15 -8.71 0.57
CA HIS A 253 -6.20 -9.46 -0.12
C HIS A 253 -7.58 -9.38 0.53
N THR A 254 -7.69 -9.12 1.85
CA THR A 254 -8.95 -9.21 2.59
C THR A 254 -9.24 -8.06 3.54
N ALA A 255 -8.28 -7.16 3.75
CA ALA A 255 -8.41 -6.07 4.71
C ALA A 255 -7.73 -4.79 4.21
N LEU A 256 -8.21 -3.67 4.72
CA LEU A 256 -7.65 -2.35 4.51
C LEU A 256 -7.18 -1.80 5.86
N TYR A 257 -5.96 -1.27 5.89
CA TYR A 257 -5.32 -0.68 7.05
C TYR A 257 -5.10 0.81 6.81
N ILE A 258 -5.55 1.65 7.73
CA ILE A 258 -5.39 3.10 7.64
C ILE A 258 -4.44 3.57 8.73
N TYR A 259 -3.32 4.12 8.31
CA TYR A 259 -2.34 4.80 9.16
C TYR A 259 -2.63 6.29 9.19
N GLN A 260 -2.39 6.93 10.33
CA GLN A 260 -2.60 8.36 10.49
C GLN A 260 -1.33 9.04 10.95
N ALA A 261 -0.97 10.14 10.27
CA ALA A 261 0.12 11.00 10.70
C ALA A 261 -0.20 11.69 12.03
N GLY A 262 0.74 11.66 12.96
CA GLY A 262 0.58 12.35 14.23
C GLY A 262 0.72 13.87 14.12
N SER A 263 1.53 14.29 13.14
CA SER A 263 1.70 15.68 12.76
C SER A 263 2.01 15.72 11.27
N PRO A 264 1.19 16.34 10.43
CA PRO A 264 1.54 16.56 9.04
C PRO A 264 2.86 17.34 8.98
N SER A 265 3.95 16.67 8.65
CA SER A 265 5.27 17.29 8.54
C SER A 265 5.41 17.99 7.20
N ALA A 266 6.22 19.04 7.14
CA ALA A 266 6.65 19.62 5.89
C ALA A 266 7.69 18.75 5.16
N ASP A 267 8.40 17.86 5.88
CA ASP A 267 9.41 16.94 5.35
C ASP A 267 8.77 15.59 5.02
N GLY A 268 8.76 15.20 3.75
CA GLY A 268 8.15 13.97 3.29
C GLY A 268 8.72 12.70 3.92
N ALA A 269 10.04 12.66 4.16
CA ALA A 269 10.68 11.50 4.78
C ALA A 269 10.29 11.36 6.27
N ALA A 270 10.18 12.47 6.98
CA ALA A 270 9.73 12.49 8.38
C ALA A 270 8.25 12.11 8.48
N LEU A 271 7.42 12.56 7.54
CA LEU A 271 6.02 12.17 7.45
C LEU A 271 5.87 10.66 7.30
N VAL A 272 6.60 10.06 6.35
CA VAL A 272 6.51 8.62 6.11
C VAL A 272 7.01 7.84 7.33
N ALA A 273 8.13 8.24 7.93
CA ALA A 273 8.62 7.61 9.16
C ALA A 273 7.61 7.70 10.31
N ASP A 274 6.91 8.83 10.44
CA ASP A 274 5.85 9.00 11.45
C ASP A 274 4.65 8.08 11.16
N LEU A 275 4.16 8.03 9.93
CA LEU A 275 3.05 7.19 9.52
C LEU A 275 3.30 5.72 9.82
N ILE A 276 4.45 5.18 9.39
CA ILE A 276 4.74 3.75 9.46
C ILE A 276 5.24 3.28 10.83
N SER A 277 5.60 4.20 11.74
CA SER A 277 6.14 3.87 13.07
C SER A 277 5.09 3.43 14.08
N ARG A 278 3.81 3.63 13.77
CA ARG A 278 2.68 3.33 14.64
C ARG A 278 1.76 2.31 13.97
N PRO A 279 1.08 1.46 14.74
CA PRO A 279 0.05 0.60 14.18
C PRO A 279 -1.04 1.38 13.45
N PRO A 280 -1.75 0.77 12.49
CA PRO A 280 -2.88 1.40 11.84
C PRO A 280 -3.94 1.81 12.86
N VAL A 281 -4.53 2.97 12.66
CA VAL A 281 -5.58 3.50 13.56
C VAL A 281 -6.94 2.88 13.27
N TRP A 282 -7.13 2.41 12.04
CA TRP A 282 -8.34 1.68 11.62
C TRP A 282 -7.96 0.47 10.76
N THR A 283 -8.75 -0.59 10.92
CA THR A 283 -8.72 -1.76 10.05
C THR A 283 -10.13 -2.04 9.58
N VAL A 284 -10.31 -2.16 8.28
CA VAL A 284 -11.61 -2.44 7.64
C VAL A 284 -11.54 -3.80 7.01
N GLN A 285 -12.50 -4.68 7.34
CA GLN A 285 -12.62 -5.99 6.72
C GLN A 285 -13.35 -5.86 5.37
N LEU A 286 -12.69 -6.31 4.31
CA LEU A 286 -13.23 -6.26 2.95
C LEU A 286 -14.06 -7.50 2.62
N GLY A 287 -13.97 -8.50 3.47
CA GLY A 287 -14.56 -9.81 3.28
C GLY A 287 -13.72 -10.67 2.35
N GLY A 288 -13.66 -11.94 2.61
CA GLY A 288 -12.94 -12.92 1.79
C GLY A 288 -13.27 -14.33 2.25
N GLY A 289 -13.33 -15.27 1.29
CA GLY A 289 -13.47 -16.68 1.63
C GLY A 289 -14.87 -17.07 2.08
N GLN A 290 -15.90 -16.80 1.29
CA GLN A 290 -17.15 -17.55 1.39
C GLN A 290 -16.91 -18.97 0.85
N ALA A 291 -17.42 -19.95 1.57
CA ALA A 291 -17.42 -21.31 1.09
C ALA A 291 -18.16 -21.38 -0.28
N GLY A 292 -17.39 -21.56 -1.36
CA GLY A 292 -17.90 -21.70 -2.72
C GLY A 292 -17.59 -20.57 -3.71
N GLY A 293 -17.02 -19.45 -3.29
CA GLY A 293 -16.49 -18.41 -4.17
C GLY A 293 -14.99 -18.22 -3.94
N GLY A 294 -14.19 -18.09 -4.98
CA GLY A 294 -12.74 -17.85 -4.86
C GLY A 294 -12.44 -16.66 -3.95
N ALA A 295 -11.31 -16.70 -3.27
CA ALA A 295 -10.83 -15.58 -2.48
C ALA A 295 -10.83 -14.31 -3.34
N THR A 296 -11.43 -13.26 -2.84
CA THR A 296 -11.36 -11.94 -3.50
C THR A 296 -10.00 -11.35 -3.12
N ASN A 297 -9.00 -11.55 -3.97
CA ASN A 297 -7.73 -10.89 -3.78
C ASN A 297 -7.91 -9.42 -4.14
N VAL A 298 -7.96 -8.55 -3.14
CA VAL A 298 -7.84 -7.11 -3.36
C VAL A 298 -6.37 -6.82 -3.60
N GLU A 299 -6.06 -6.06 -4.65
CA GLU A 299 -4.70 -5.85 -5.15
C GLU A 299 -4.37 -4.37 -5.38
N GLY A 300 -5.27 -3.48 -5.03
CA GLY A 300 -4.97 -2.06 -5.14
C GLY A 300 -5.98 -1.18 -4.44
N VAL A 301 -5.49 -0.06 -3.91
CA VAL A 301 -6.25 0.93 -3.17
C VAL A 301 -5.97 2.34 -3.66
N ALA A 302 -6.99 3.19 -3.72
CA ALA A 302 -6.84 4.60 -4.01
C ALA A 302 -7.78 5.45 -3.16
N PHE A 303 -7.25 6.52 -2.57
CA PHE A 303 -8.09 7.61 -2.08
C PHE A 303 -8.77 8.33 -3.24
N GLU A 304 -10.01 8.73 -3.07
CA GLU A 304 -10.59 9.70 -3.99
C GLU A 304 -9.82 11.02 -3.93
N ARG A 305 -9.81 11.73 -5.06
CA ARG A 305 -8.94 12.90 -5.28
C ARG A 305 -8.98 13.95 -4.18
N ASP A 306 -10.16 14.25 -3.66
CA ASP A 306 -10.42 15.39 -2.81
C ASP A 306 -11.00 14.99 -1.44
N GLY A 307 -10.77 13.73 -1.01
CA GLY A 307 -11.34 13.21 0.23
C GLY A 307 -10.62 11.99 0.77
N HIS A 308 -11.28 11.34 1.70
CA HIS A 308 -10.79 10.11 2.33
C HIS A 308 -11.62 8.88 1.96
N ASP A 309 -12.60 9.03 1.08
CA ASP A 309 -13.30 7.87 0.51
C ASP A 309 -12.31 7.05 -0.32
N LEU A 310 -12.42 5.74 -0.26
CA LEU A 310 -11.48 4.81 -0.87
C LEU A 310 -12.16 3.91 -1.89
N ASN A 311 -11.46 3.68 -2.98
CA ASN A 311 -11.80 2.65 -3.95
C ASN A 311 -10.71 1.59 -3.93
N LEU A 312 -11.10 0.32 -4.03
CA LEU A 312 -10.17 -0.80 -4.11
C LEU A 312 -10.54 -1.71 -5.29
N LEU A 313 -9.54 -2.32 -5.87
CA LEU A 313 -9.69 -3.21 -7.01
C LEU A 313 -9.24 -4.62 -6.64
N ALA A 314 -10.02 -5.63 -7.06
CA ALA A 314 -9.69 -7.03 -6.85
C ALA A 314 -9.41 -7.76 -8.18
N GLU A 315 -8.58 -8.81 -8.12
CA GLU A 315 -8.26 -9.66 -9.28
C GLU A 315 -9.49 -10.25 -9.97
N ASN A 316 -10.53 -10.58 -9.19
CA ASN A 316 -11.78 -11.12 -9.69
C ASN A 316 -12.68 -10.09 -10.39
N ARG A 317 -12.19 -8.83 -10.56
CA ARG A 317 -12.88 -7.71 -11.20
C ARG A 317 -13.86 -6.96 -10.31
N ASP A 318 -13.98 -7.30 -9.05
CA ASP A 318 -14.81 -6.56 -8.12
C ASP A 318 -14.13 -5.22 -7.78
N VAL A 319 -14.95 -4.19 -7.62
CA VAL A 319 -14.50 -2.90 -7.13
C VAL A 319 -15.19 -2.61 -5.81
N TYR A 320 -14.41 -2.29 -4.82
CA TYR A 320 -14.89 -1.94 -3.49
C TYR A 320 -14.91 -0.42 -3.33
N PHE A 321 -15.89 0.06 -2.59
CA PHE A 321 -15.96 1.44 -2.14
C PHE A 321 -16.09 1.46 -0.62
N VAL A 322 -15.18 2.21 0.03
CA VAL A 322 -15.13 2.37 1.48
C VAL A 322 -15.27 3.86 1.79
N PRO A 323 -16.47 4.33 2.13
CA PRO A 323 -16.65 5.71 2.55
C PRO A 323 -15.82 6.02 3.80
N ALA A 324 -15.29 7.22 3.91
CA ALA A 324 -14.55 7.67 5.10
C ALA A 324 -15.33 7.47 6.39
N SER A 325 -16.65 7.62 6.35
CA SER A 325 -17.55 7.37 7.48
C SER A 325 -17.54 5.94 8.04
N VAL A 326 -16.97 4.97 7.32
CA VAL A 326 -16.81 3.58 7.80
C VAL A 326 -15.68 3.49 8.81
N TYR A 327 -14.62 4.23 8.63
CA TYR A 327 -13.42 4.15 9.45
C TYR A 327 -13.09 5.43 10.24
N GLU A 328 -13.63 6.59 9.89
CA GLU A 328 -13.44 7.87 10.61
C GLU A 328 -14.49 8.09 11.71
N ARG A 329 -14.79 7.08 12.51
CA ARG A 329 -15.81 7.13 13.57
C ARG A 329 -15.23 7.53 14.93
#